data_c5b44011fe930e8d26989cbf32bc6d19
#
_entry.id   c5b44011fe930e8d26989cbf32bc6d19
#
_cell.length_a   1.000
_cell.length_b   1.000
_cell.length_c   1.000
_cell.angle_alpha   90.00
_cell.angle_beta   90.00
_cell.angle_gamma   90.00
#
_symmetry.space_group_name_H-M   'P 1'
#
loop_
_entity.id
_entity.type
_entity.pdbx_description
1 polymer ?
#
loop_
_entity_poly.entity_id
_entity_poly.type
_entity_poly.pdbx_seq_one_letter_code
_entity_poly.pdbx_strand_id
1 'polypeptide(L)'
;MAARYSPGHRRPQRLMMLGALPSASLFDGLSECALPEGWRWRREGPLTLVPPALLALAPLTLDFGAGRLAHRLLRASEEPLVRALGLRRKDGPRRVVDMTGGLAGDASRMAAAGAEVLLIERHPAVLALVVDALRRAEAEGLAPWGDRLRLSLGNACDALPEGFDAAYLDPMYPPRKKAALGAQELRVLGALFSASEGGGRAEASSPEALLAAARRGTFRRIVMKGPASYAPPPPAPDFVHRGKAVNFYGWLSSANSA
;
A
#
# COMPACT_ATOMS: atom_id res chain seq x y z
N MET A 1 27.04 -6.13 -2.76
CA MET A 1 27.25 -4.97 -1.85
C MET A 1 25.86 -4.55 -1.34
N ALA A 2 25.45 -5.07 -0.19
CA ALA A 2 24.12 -4.80 0.36
C ALA A 2 24.11 -3.37 0.92
N ALA A 3 23.27 -2.51 0.37
CA ALA A 3 23.03 -1.18 0.92
C ALA A 3 22.33 -1.33 2.28
N ARG A 4 23.07 -1.11 3.37
CA ARG A 4 22.52 -1.05 4.71
C ARG A 4 21.59 0.15 4.79
N TYR A 5 20.29 -0.10 4.94
CA TYR A 5 19.29 0.93 5.23
C TYR A 5 19.55 1.48 6.64
N SER A 6 19.99 2.74 6.73
CA SER A 6 20.17 3.47 7.99
C SER A 6 19.12 4.58 8.10
N PRO A 7 18.28 4.64 9.13
CA PRO A 7 17.13 5.54 9.21
C PRO A 7 17.46 7.00 9.58
N GLY A 8 18.69 7.46 9.39
CA GLY A 8 19.17 8.71 10.04
C GLY A 8 19.48 9.92 9.16
N HIS A 9 19.39 9.92 7.83
CA HIS A 9 19.81 11.07 7.01
C HIS A 9 18.72 11.53 6.04
N ARG A 10 18.31 12.80 6.20
CA ARG A 10 17.37 13.54 5.33
C ARG A 10 18.01 13.84 3.96
N ARG A 11 18.10 12.84 3.10
CA ARG A 11 18.14 13.04 1.64
C ARG A 11 16.81 12.56 1.09
N PRO A 12 16.21 13.22 0.08
CA PRO A 12 15.02 12.67 -0.58
C PRO A 12 15.38 11.26 -1.02
N GLN A 13 14.73 10.27 -0.42
CA GLN A 13 14.97 8.87 -0.76
C GLN A 13 14.41 8.68 -2.16
N ARG A 14 15.28 8.41 -3.12
CA ARG A 14 14.86 7.98 -4.44
C ARG A 14 14.03 6.70 -4.28
N LEU A 15 12.89 6.64 -4.96
CA LEU A 15 12.11 5.41 -5.05
C LEU A 15 13.00 4.30 -5.62
N MET A 16 13.16 3.22 -4.88
CA MET A 16 13.87 2.04 -5.37
C MET A 16 12.88 1.15 -6.11
N MET A 17 12.89 1.24 -7.43
CA MET A 17 12.03 0.42 -8.30
C MET A 17 12.48 -1.03 -8.25
N LEU A 18 11.57 -1.92 -7.87
CA LEU A 18 11.86 -3.35 -7.73
C LEU A 18 11.37 -4.20 -8.93
N GLY A 19 10.65 -3.59 -9.87
CA GLY A 19 10.03 -4.30 -10.99
C GLY A 19 8.71 -5.00 -10.61
N ALA A 20 8.27 -5.93 -11.45
CA ALA A 20 7.04 -6.71 -11.18
C ALA A 20 7.25 -7.68 -10.01
N LEU A 21 8.33 -8.47 -10.07
CA LEU A 21 8.82 -9.24 -8.91
C LEU A 21 10.33 -9.00 -8.77
N PRO A 22 10.81 -8.60 -7.59
CA PRO A 22 12.23 -8.37 -7.37
C PRO A 22 13.02 -9.67 -7.52
N SER A 23 14.29 -9.55 -7.93
CA SER A 23 15.22 -10.69 -7.97
C SER A 23 15.36 -11.36 -6.59
N ALA A 24 15.85 -12.61 -6.56
CA ALA A 24 16.08 -13.33 -5.30
C ALA A 24 16.99 -12.52 -4.37
N SER A 25 18.10 -11.99 -4.87
CA SER A 25 19.05 -11.20 -4.07
C SER A 25 18.45 -9.92 -3.47
N LEU A 26 17.51 -9.29 -4.16
CA LEU A 26 16.82 -8.10 -3.66
C LEU A 26 15.79 -8.48 -2.59
N PHE A 27 15.09 -9.61 -2.77
CA PHE A 27 14.20 -10.17 -1.75
C PHE A 27 14.97 -10.54 -0.48
N ASP A 28 16.13 -11.17 -0.61
CA ASP A 28 16.99 -11.51 0.52
C ASP A 28 17.36 -10.24 1.30
N GLY A 29 17.80 -9.18 0.62
CA GLY A 29 18.09 -7.89 1.24
C GLY A 29 16.89 -7.25 1.95
N LEU A 30 15.67 -7.38 1.43
CA LEU A 30 14.45 -6.91 2.10
C LEU A 30 14.14 -7.75 3.34
N SER A 31 14.24 -9.06 3.25
CA SER A 31 13.95 -9.97 4.36
C SER A 31 15.05 -9.98 5.43
N GLU A 32 16.22 -9.43 5.14
CA GLU A 32 17.33 -9.20 6.11
C GLU A 32 17.26 -7.80 6.75
N CYS A 33 16.22 -6.99 6.44
CA CYS A 33 16.08 -5.70 7.07
C CYS A 33 16.04 -5.83 8.60
N ALA A 34 16.64 -4.84 9.27
CA ALA A 34 16.58 -4.76 10.72
C ALA A 34 15.13 -4.61 11.19
N LEU A 35 14.70 -5.49 12.06
CA LEU A 35 13.41 -5.40 12.74
C LEU A 35 13.58 -4.68 14.08
N PRO A 36 12.53 -4.05 14.62
CA PRO A 36 12.57 -3.51 15.97
C PRO A 36 12.84 -4.60 17.02
N GLU A 37 13.25 -4.20 18.21
CA GLU A 37 13.55 -5.13 19.30
C GLU A 37 12.37 -6.08 19.59
N GLY A 38 12.70 -7.36 19.75
CA GLY A 38 11.74 -8.42 20.02
C GLY A 38 10.94 -8.93 18.82
N TRP A 39 10.98 -8.22 17.66
CA TRP A 39 10.41 -8.71 16.42
C TRP A 39 11.36 -9.68 15.73
N ARG A 40 10.81 -10.70 15.05
CA ARG A 40 11.66 -11.67 14.33
C ARG A 40 10.95 -12.20 13.08
N TRP A 41 11.75 -12.71 12.14
CA TRP A 41 11.28 -13.50 11.01
C TRP A 41 11.18 -14.98 11.38
N ARG A 42 10.13 -15.64 10.90
CA ARG A 42 10.07 -17.09 10.74
C ARG A 42 10.13 -17.37 9.24
N ARG A 43 11.09 -18.24 8.84
CA ARG A 43 11.41 -18.50 7.44
C ARG A 43 11.10 -19.94 7.04
N GLU A 44 10.69 -20.78 7.95
CA GLU A 44 10.21 -22.12 7.66
C GLU A 44 8.81 -22.02 7.03
N GLY A 45 8.73 -22.32 5.71
CA GLY A 45 7.51 -22.10 4.90
C GLY A 45 7.35 -20.63 4.49
N PRO A 46 6.12 -20.13 4.40
CA PRO A 46 5.84 -18.73 4.06
C PRO A 46 6.51 -17.75 5.00
N LEU A 47 7.09 -16.67 4.46
CA LEU A 47 7.70 -15.64 5.28
C LEU A 47 6.69 -15.07 6.27
N THR A 48 7.03 -15.10 7.54
CA THR A 48 6.12 -14.71 8.62
C THR A 48 6.80 -13.71 9.55
N LEU A 49 6.15 -12.59 9.81
CA LEU A 49 6.56 -11.59 10.79
C LEU A 49 5.99 -11.98 12.15
N VAL A 50 6.86 -12.21 13.12
CA VAL A 50 6.48 -12.63 14.48
C VAL A 50 6.69 -11.45 15.44
N PRO A 51 5.59 -10.90 16.00
CA PRO A 51 5.68 -9.83 17.00
C PRO A 51 6.22 -10.32 18.33
N PRO A 52 6.73 -9.41 19.19
CA PRO A 52 7.08 -9.72 20.56
C PRO A 52 5.91 -10.34 21.33
N ALA A 53 6.17 -11.36 22.15
CA ALA A 53 5.14 -12.08 22.91
C ALA A 53 4.31 -11.16 23.81
N LEU A 54 4.94 -10.10 24.37
CA LEU A 54 4.26 -9.12 25.24
C LEU A 54 3.11 -8.35 24.55
N LEU A 55 3.10 -8.28 23.21
CA LEU A 55 2.03 -7.60 22.46
C LEU A 55 0.76 -8.46 22.32
N ALA A 56 0.82 -9.75 22.64
CA ALA A 56 -0.29 -10.70 22.48
C ALA A 56 -0.93 -10.65 21.07
N LEU A 57 -0.11 -10.46 20.03
CA LEU A 57 -0.51 -10.44 18.63
C LEU A 57 -0.10 -11.75 17.96
N ALA A 58 -0.96 -12.31 17.12
CA ALA A 58 -0.59 -13.46 16.31
C ALA A 58 0.42 -13.08 15.23
N PRO A 59 1.30 -14.02 14.82
CA PRO A 59 2.19 -13.82 13.70
C PRO A 59 1.44 -13.43 12.41
N LEU A 60 2.08 -12.61 11.56
CA LEU A 60 1.53 -12.14 10.30
C LEU A 60 2.19 -12.86 9.13
N THR A 61 1.38 -13.59 8.38
CA THR A 61 1.74 -14.19 7.09
C THR A 61 0.75 -13.70 6.05
N LEU A 62 1.21 -13.34 4.86
CA LEU A 62 0.32 -12.97 3.76
C LEU A 62 0.04 -14.18 2.86
N ASP A 63 -1.18 -14.22 2.34
CA ASP A 63 -1.60 -15.21 1.35
C ASP A 63 -2.60 -14.58 0.37
N PHE A 64 -2.22 -14.53 -0.92
CA PHE A 64 -3.06 -14.02 -1.99
C PHE A 64 -3.96 -15.10 -2.61
N GLY A 65 -3.64 -16.37 -2.39
CA GLY A 65 -4.39 -17.51 -2.91
C GLY A 65 -5.56 -17.95 -2.03
N ALA A 66 -5.67 -17.43 -0.81
CA ALA A 66 -6.65 -17.88 0.17
C ALA A 66 -7.58 -16.76 0.69
N GLY A 67 -8.69 -17.19 1.26
CA GLY A 67 -9.58 -16.34 2.03
C GLY A 67 -10.29 -15.24 1.24
N ARG A 68 -10.59 -14.14 1.93
CA ARG A 68 -11.35 -13.00 1.37
C ARG A 68 -10.62 -12.29 0.25
N LEU A 69 -9.29 -12.26 0.28
CA LEU A 69 -8.51 -11.57 -0.74
C LEU A 69 -8.60 -12.29 -2.08
N ALA A 70 -8.40 -13.61 -2.12
CA ALA A 70 -8.55 -14.41 -3.32
C ALA A 70 -9.94 -14.21 -3.97
N HIS A 71 -11.02 -14.28 -3.17
CA HIS A 71 -12.38 -14.06 -3.67
C HIS A 71 -12.56 -12.64 -4.26
N ARG A 72 -11.97 -11.61 -3.62
CA ARG A 72 -12.06 -10.22 -4.10
C ARG A 72 -11.23 -9.99 -5.36
N LEU A 73 -10.13 -10.70 -5.54
CA LEU A 73 -9.32 -10.65 -6.76
C LEU A 73 -10.08 -11.17 -7.99
N LEU A 74 -10.84 -12.27 -7.82
CA LEU A 74 -11.69 -12.82 -8.89
C LEU A 74 -12.79 -11.85 -9.34
N ARG A 75 -13.23 -10.93 -8.46
CA ARG A 75 -14.28 -9.94 -8.72
C ARG A 75 -13.73 -8.51 -8.69
N ALA A 76 -12.44 -8.33 -8.95
CA ALA A 76 -11.76 -7.05 -8.81
C ALA A 76 -12.45 -5.91 -9.58
N SER A 77 -12.97 -6.16 -10.77
CA SER A 77 -13.67 -5.18 -11.58
C SER A 77 -14.95 -4.62 -10.93
N GLU A 78 -15.56 -5.33 -9.99
CA GLU A 78 -16.78 -4.91 -9.29
C GLU A 78 -16.49 -4.06 -8.03
N GLU A 79 -15.24 -4.00 -7.61
CA GLU A 79 -14.84 -3.31 -6.39
C GLU A 79 -15.15 -1.80 -6.43
N PRO A 80 -15.66 -1.24 -5.31
CA PRO A 80 -15.90 0.20 -5.21
C PRO A 80 -14.66 1.06 -5.48
N LEU A 81 -13.47 0.56 -5.11
CA LEU A 81 -12.18 1.16 -5.41
C LEU A 81 -11.98 1.36 -6.92
N VAL A 82 -12.23 0.33 -7.71
CA VAL A 82 -12.10 0.35 -9.18
C VAL A 82 -13.05 1.38 -9.81
N ARG A 83 -14.26 1.51 -9.26
CA ARG A 83 -15.23 2.56 -9.67
C ARG A 83 -14.76 3.94 -9.28
N ALA A 84 -14.28 4.13 -8.06
CA ALA A 84 -13.80 5.42 -7.57
C ALA A 84 -12.62 5.93 -8.41
N LEU A 85 -11.69 5.04 -8.77
CA LEU A 85 -10.58 5.36 -9.66
C LEU A 85 -11.03 5.54 -11.12
N GLY A 86 -12.20 5.05 -11.51
CA GLY A 86 -12.69 5.15 -12.88
C GLY A 86 -12.01 4.19 -13.85
N LEU A 87 -11.40 3.09 -13.38
CA LEU A 87 -10.61 2.16 -14.20
C LEU A 87 -11.43 1.47 -15.31
N ARG A 88 -12.76 1.38 -15.13
CA ARG A 88 -13.66 0.78 -16.12
C ARG A 88 -14.11 1.73 -17.25
N ARG A 89 -13.82 3.03 -17.11
CA ARG A 89 -14.20 4.02 -18.13
C ARG A 89 -13.28 3.89 -19.34
N LYS A 90 -13.82 4.14 -20.54
CA LYS A 90 -13.04 4.10 -21.78
C LYS A 90 -11.83 5.06 -21.73
N ASP A 91 -12.04 6.23 -21.15
CA ASP A 91 -11.10 7.33 -20.97
C ASP A 91 -10.49 7.36 -19.55
N GLY A 92 -10.70 6.30 -18.76
CA GLY A 92 -10.23 6.20 -17.40
C GLY A 92 -8.71 6.02 -17.29
N PRO A 93 -8.15 6.22 -16.08
CA PRO A 93 -6.74 6.01 -15.85
C PRO A 93 -6.32 4.58 -16.14
N ARG A 94 -5.14 4.40 -16.71
CA ARG A 94 -4.52 3.10 -16.99
C ARG A 94 -3.36 2.80 -16.05
N ARG A 95 -2.65 3.84 -15.62
CA ARG A 95 -1.47 3.75 -14.75
C ARG A 95 -1.77 4.42 -13.41
N VAL A 96 -1.69 3.66 -12.34
CA VAL A 96 -2.05 4.09 -10.98
C VAL A 96 -0.85 3.94 -10.04
N VAL A 97 -0.57 4.95 -9.24
CA VAL A 97 0.35 4.85 -8.10
C VAL A 97 -0.47 4.58 -6.86
N ASP A 98 -0.20 3.47 -6.17
CA ASP A 98 -0.61 3.26 -4.78
C ASP A 98 0.47 3.85 -3.87
N MET A 99 0.19 5.00 -3.26
CA MET A 99 1.11 5.73 -2.40
C MET A 99 1.20 5.16 -0.97
N THR A 100 0.39 4.14 -0.67
CA THR A 100 0.21 3.58 0.68
C THR A 100 0.19 2.05 0.65
N GLY A 101 1.14 1.46 -0.03
CA GLY A 101 1.19 0.05 -0.44
C GLY A 101 0.71 -0.98 0.58
N GLY A 102 1.18 -0.87 1.83
CA GLY A 102 0.79 -1.77 2.91
C GLY A 102 0.94 -3.24 2.52
N LEU A 103 -0.10 -4.04 2.75
CA LEU A 103 -0.13 -5.47 2.40
C LEU A 103 -0.57 -5.74 0.94
N ALA A 104 -0.53 -4.75 0.07
CA ALA A 104 -0.83 -4.83 -1.36
C ALA A 104 -2.27 -5.27 -1.72
N GLY A 105 -3.19 -5.30 -0.76
CA GLY A 105 -4.55 -5.78 -1.01
C GLY A 105 -5.34 -4.90 -1.99
N ASP A 106 -5.19 -3.57 -1.95
CA ASP A 106 -5.83 -2.66 -2.89
C ASP A 106 -5.08 -2.62 -4.23
N ALA A 107 -3.73 -2.58 -4.20
CA ALA A 107 -2.90 -2.60 -5.40
C ALA A 107 -3.13 -3.85 -6.25
N SER A 108 -3.18 -5.04 -5.64
CA SER A 108 -3.45 -6.29 -6.38
C SER A 108 -4.84 -6.31 -7.02
N ARG A 109 -5.87 -5.73 -6.38
CA ARG A 109 -7.20 -5.59 -6.96
C ARG A 109 -7.26 -4.60 -8.13
N MET A 110 -6.56 -3.47 -8.03
CA MET A 110 -6.43 -2.53 -9.14
C MET A 110 -5.74 -3.18 -10.35
N ALA A 111 -4.66 -3.92 -10.12
CA ALA A 111 -3.94 -4.63 -11.16
C ALA A 111 -4.75 -5.80 -11.76
N ALA A 112 -5.47 -6.57 -10.95
CA ALA A 112 -6.39 -7.61 -11.42
C ALA A 112 -7.56 -7.02 -12.24
N ALA A 113 -7.97 -5.78 -11.95
CA ALA A 113 -8.96 -5.04 -12.75
C ALA A 113 -8.39 -4.44 -14.05
N GLY A 114 -7.11 -4.66 -14.35
CA GLY A 114 -6.45 -4.27 -15.61
C GLY A 114 -5.62 -3.00 -15.57
N ALA A 115 -5.44 -2.36 -14.42
CA ALA A 115 -4.56 -1.19 -14.31
C ALA A 115 -3.09 -1.61 -14.20
N GLU A 116 -2.18 -0.81 -14.75
CA GLU A 116 -0.77 -0.86 -14.41
C GLU A 116 -0.57 -0.13 -13.06
N VAL A 117 -0.14 -0.86 -12.04
CA VAL A 117 -0.04 -0.33 -10.68
C VAL A 117 1.41 -0.30 -10.22
N LEU A 118 1.86 0.84 -9.74
CA LEU A 118 3.07 0.95 -8.94
C LEU A 118 2.69 1.09 -7.48
N LEU A 119 2.98 0.07 -6.69
CA LEU A 119 2.85 0.09 -5.24
C LEU A 119 4.11 0.68 -4.62
N ILE A 120 3.95 1.71 -3.79
CA ILE A 120 5.03 2.29 -3.00
C ILE A 120 4.81 1.93 -1.54
N GLU A 121 5.75 1.20 -0.95
CA GLU A 121 5.75 0.86 0.47
C GLU A 121 7.05 1.37 1.11
N ARG A 122 6.91 2.07 2.25
CA ARG A 122 8.06 2.67 2.94
C ARG A 122 8.77 1.72 3.89
N HIS A 123 8.06 0.70 4.39
CA HIS A 123 8.59 -0.21 5.39
C HIS A 123 9.14 -1.48 4.74
N PRO A 124 10.47 -1.73 4.79
CA PRO A 124 11.07 -2.85 4.09
C PRO A 124 10.54 -4.21 4.54
N ALA A 125 10.22 -4.39 5.84
CA ALA A 125 9.65 -5.64 6.34
C ALA A 125 8.24 -5.89 5.79
N VAL A 126 7.43 -4.87 5.63
CA VAL A 126 6.08 -5.00 5.01
C VAL A 126 6.24 -5.40 3.55
N LEU A 127 7.14 -4.74 2.84
CA LEU A 127 7.41 -5.05 1.44
C LEU A 127 7.97 -6.48 1.27
N ALA A 128 8.81 -6.96 2.19
CA ALA A 128 9.30 -8.34 2.18
C ALA A 128 8.16 -9.36 2.27
N LEU A 129 7.19 -9.15 3.17
CA LEU A 129 5.98 -9.99 3.25
C LEU A 129 5.19 -9.99 1.94
N VAL A 130 5.02 -8.81 1.33
CA VAL A 130 4.32 -8.67 0.04
C VAL A 130 5.03 -9.44 -1.06
N VAL A 131 6.35 -9.29 -1.18
CA VAL A 131 7.16 -9.98 -2.20
C VAL A 131 7.08 -11.49 -2.05
N ASP A 132 7.20 -12.01 -0.82
CA ASP A 132 7.07 -13.46 -0.55
C ASP A 132 5.70 -13.98 -0.98
N ALA A 133 4.63 -13.30 -0.57
CA ALA A 133 3.28 -13.72 -0.88
C ALA A 133 2.95 -13.64 -2.38
N LEU A 134 3.42 -12.60 -3.09
CA LEU A 134 3.25 -12.48 -4.54
C LEU A 134 3.98 -13.59 -5.29
N ARG A 135 5.22 -13.92 -4.88
CA ARG A 135 6.00 -15.01 -5.48
C ARG A 135 5.32 -16.37 -5.31
N ARG A 136 4.79 -16.63 -4.12
CA ARG A 136 4.05 -17.88 -3.87
C ARG A 136 2.81 -17.96 -4.74
N ALA A 137 2.02 -16.89 -4.80
CA ALA A 137 0.82 -16.84 -5.63
C ALA A 137 1.15 -17.01 -7.13
N GLU A 138 2.26 -16.44 -7.61
CA GLU A 138 2.72 -16.61 -8.99
C GLU A 138 3.12 -18.06 -9.26
N ALA A 139 3.90 -18.68 -8.35
CA ALA A 139 4.31 -20.09 -8.47
C ALA A 139 3.13 -21.05 -8.47
N GLU A 140 2.03 -20.68 -7.82
CA GLU A 140 0.77 -21.44 -7.77
C GLU A 140 -0.19 -21.10 -8.94
N GLY A 141 0.18 -20.21 -9.86
CA GLY A 141 -0.67 -19.74 -10.95
C GLY A 141 -1.86 -18.87 -10.50
N LEU A 142 -1.81 -18.29 -9.31
CA LEU A 142 -2.86 -17.49 -8.68
C LEU A 142 -2.60 -15.98 -8.76
N ALA A 143 -1.92 -15.51 -9.82
CA ALA A 143 -1.51 -14.12 -9.99
C ALA A 143 -2.33 -13.38 -11.07
N PRO A 144 -3.60 -13.00 -10.81
CA PRO A 144 -4.46 -12.34 -11.80
C PRO A 144 -3.97 -10.92 -12.18
N TRP A 145 -3.01 -10.35 -11.44
CA TRP A 145 -2.36 -9.07 -11.73
C TRP A 145 -1.32 -9.17 -12.84
N GLY A 146 -0.64 -10.34 -13.03
CA GLY A 146 0.44 -10.52 -14.00
C GLY A 146 1.54 -9.44 -13.82
N ASP A 147 2.12 -8.98 -14.92
CA ASP A 147 3.17 -7.92 -14.92
C ASP A 147 2.64 -6.53 -14.61
N ARG A 148 1.34 -6.37 -14.35
CA ARG A 148 0.73 -5.06 -14.09
C ARG A 148 0.98 -4.51 -12.68
N LEU A 149 1.41 -5.35 -11.73
CA LEU A 149 1.76 -4.92 -10.38
C LEU A 149 3.27 -4.80 -10.24
N ARG A 150 3.74 -3.57 -10.05
CA ARG A 150 5.14 -3.25 -9.79
C ARG A 150 5.31 -2.72 -8.38
N LEU A 151 6.47 -2.98 -7.79
CA LEU A 151 6.76 -2.63 -6.41
C LEU A 151 7.88 -1.59 -6.32
N SER A 152 7.82 -0.74 -5.31
CA SER A 152 8.87 0.21 -4.97
C SER A 152 9.03 0.35 -3.47
N LEU A 153 10.27 0.33 -2.98
CA LEU A 153 10.58 0.69 -1.61
C LEU A 153 10.85 2.19 -1.54
N GLY A 154 10.11 2.90 -0.70
CA GLY A 154 10.30 4.32 -0.46
C GLY A 154 9.10 4.99 0.16
N ASN A 155 9.23 6.27 0.46
CA ASN A 155 8.13 7.09 0.94
C ASN A 155 7.57 7.94 -0.21
N ALA A 156 6.30 7.72 -0.55
CA ALA A 156 5.65 8.46 -1.62
C ALA A 156 5.52 9.97 -1.35
N CYS A 157 5.66 10.42 -0.11
CA CYS A 157 5.71 11.84 0.21
C CYS A 157 7.03 12.52 -0.19
N ASP A 158 8.11 11.75 -0.32
CA ASP A 158 9.45 12.27 -0.65
C ASP A 158 9.69 12.33 -2.16
N ALA A 159 9.15 11.35 -2.90
CA ALA A 159 9.30 11.26 -4.35
C ALA A 159 8.07 10.59 -4.99
N LEU A 160 7.62 11.13 -6.11
CA LEU A 160 6.56 10.58 -6.93
C LEU A 160 7.08 10.20 -8.30
N PRO A 161 6.65 9.08 -8.86
CA PRO A 161 7.00 8.69 -10.22
C PRO A 161 6.21 9.53 -11.23
N GLU A 162 6.83 9.78 -12.38
CA GLU A 162 6.18 10.44 -13.52
C GLU A 162 5.41 9.45 -14.40
N GLY A 163 4.50 9.97 -15.20
CA GLY A 163 3.79 9.22 -16.23
C GLY A 163 2.68 8.31 -15.69
N PHE A 164 2.15 8.56 -14.50
CA PHE A 164 0.98 7.89 -13.95
C PHE A 164 -0.26 8.79 -14.05
N ASP A 165 -1.41 8.19 -14.32
CA ASP A 165 -2.67 8.89 -14.54
C ASP A 165 -3.38 9.23 -13.22
N ALA A 166 -3.24 8.35 -12.23
CA ALA A 166 -3.94 8.50 -10.95
C ALA A 166 -3.07 8.11 -9.75
N ALA A 167 -3.39 8.72 -8.61
CA ALA A 167 -2.85 8.35 -7.31
C ALA A 167 -3.95 7.75 -6.43
N TYR A 168 -3.62 6.68 -5.73
CA TYR A 168 -4.46 6.07 -4.71
C TYR A 168 -3.82 6.20 -3.33
N LEU A 169 -4.63 6.54 -2.33
CA LEU A 169 -4.22 6.80 -0.95
C LEU A 169 -5.13 6.00 0.00
N ASP A 170 -4.56 5.16 0.86
CA ASP A 170 -5.24 4.50 1.98
C ASP A 170 -4.46 4.72 3.28
N PRO A 171 -4.47 5.96 3.82
CA PRO A 171 -3.73 6.25 5.04
C PRO A 171 -4.21 5.42 6.22
N MET A 172 -3.32 5.12 7.15
CA MET A 172 -3.69 4.48 8.40
C MET A 172 -4.43 5.49 9.29
N TYR A 173 -5.70 5.23 9.53
CA TYR A 173 -6.50 6.04 10.45
C TYR A 173 -6.36 5.53 11.89
N PRO A 174 -6.34 6.43 12.89
CA PRO A 174 -6.31 6.01 14.28
C PRO A 174 -7.51 5.12 14.62
N PRO A 175 -7.32 4.07 15.45
CA PRO A 175 -8.39 3.18 15.83
C PRO A 175 -9.50 3.93 16.57
N ARG A 176 -10.75 3.65 16.25
CA ARG A 176 -11.92 4.22 16.95
C ARG A 176 -12.08 3.59 18.31
N LYS A 177 -12.39 4.39 19.32
CA LYS A 177 -12.64 3.93 20.71
C LYS A 177 -13.73 2.86 20.86
N LYS A 178 -14.63 2.70 19.88
CA LYS A 178 -15.74 1.74 19.87
C LYS A 178 -15.72 0.74 18.71
N ALA A 179 -14.70 0.75 17.85
CA ALA A 179 -14.60 -0.26 16.79
C ALA A 179 -14.13 -1.57 17.42
N ALA A 180 -14.81 -2.68 17.08
CA ALA A 180 -14.25 -4.01 17.30
C ALA A 180 -12.79 -4.01 16.82
N LEU A 181 -11.91 -4.64 17.59
CA LEU A 181 -10.47 -4.76 17.28
C LEU A 181 -10.30 -4.93 15.79
N GLY A 182 -9.60 -4.00 15.13
CA GLY A 182 -9.34 -4.04 13.68
C GLY A 182 -8.76 -5.40 13.27
N ALA A 183 -8.78 -5.69 11.97
CA ALA A 183 -8.21 -6.92 11.46
C ALA A 183 -6.83 -7.16 12.10
N GLN A 184 -6.52 -8.41 12.41
CA GLN A 184 -5.25 -8.82 13.06
C GLN A 184 -4.04 -8.20 12.36
N GLU A 185 -4.06 -8.19 11.02
CA GLU A 185 -3.01 -7.62 10.18
C GLU A 185 -2.75 -6.15 10.48
N LEU A 186 -3.81 -5.34 10.59
CA LEU A 186 -3.69 -3.90 10.88
C LEU A 186 -3.14 -3.64 12.28
N ARG A 187 -3.43 -4.51 13.24
CA ARG A 187 -2.88 -4.41 14.60
C ARG A 187 -1.38 -4.70 14.60
N VAL A 188 -0.95 -5.73 13.87
CA VAL A 188 0.47 -6.07 13.72
C VAL A 188 1.23 -4.95 13.01
N LEU A 189 0.68 -4.42 11.91
CA LEU A 189 1.31 -3.29 11.20
C LEU A 189 1.39 -2.03 12.06
N GLY A 190 0.32 -1.69 12.77
CA GLY A 190 0.32 -0.54 13.69
C GLY A 190 1.37 -0.66 14.78
N ALA A 191 1.52 -1.85 15.38
CA ALA A 191 2.55 -2.12 16.39
C ALA A 191 3.97 -2.07 15.78
N LEU A 192 4.17 -2.64 14.57
CA LEU A 192 5.45 -2.59 13.87
C LEU A 192 5.88 -1.16 13.57
N PHE A 193 4.97 -0.34 13.03
CA PHE A 193 5.27 1.05 12.70
C PHE A 193 5.58 1.89 13.95
N SER A 194 4.80 1.69 15.02
CA SER A 194 5.07 2.37 16.31
C SER A 194 6.45 2.01 16.87
N ALA A 195 6.86 0.76 16.75
CA ALA A 195 8.18 0.30 17.22
C ALA A 195 9.34 0.79 16.32
N SER A 196 9.09 0.94 15.00
CA SER A 196 10.12 1.33 14.02
C SER A 196 10.38 2.83 13.98
N GLU A 197 9.40 3.68 14.29
CA GLU A 197 9.40 5.09 13.91
C GLU A 197 9.75 6.06 15.07
N GLY A 198 9.89 5.56 16.30
CA GLY A 198 10.27 6.41 17.44
C GLY A 198 9.40 7.66 17.63
N GLY A 199 8.15 7.63 17.21
CA GLY A 199 7.14 8.68 17.43
C GLY A 199 7.15 9.88 16.45
N GLY A 200 8.15 10.01 15.57
CA GLY A 200 8.31 11.22 14.74
C GLY A 200 7.80 11.15 13.29
N ARG A 201 7.42 9.97 12.81
CA ARG A 201 7.03 9.76 11.40
C ARG A 201 5.52 9.60 11.14
N ALA A 202 4.71 9.59 12.17
CA ALA A 202 3.25 9.51 12.02
C ALA A 202 2.67 10.68 11.21
N GLU A 203 3.24 11.89 11.38
CA GLU A 203 2.81 13.09 10.63
C GLU A 203 3.09 13.00 9.13
N ALA A 204 4.22 12.39 8.72
CA ALA A 204 4.59 12.26 7.31
C ALA A 204 3.68 11.32 6.50
N SER A 205 2.78 10.58 7.17
CA SER A 205 1.81 9.67 6.55
C SER A 205 0.39 10.03 6.90
N SER A 206 0.17 11.23 7.42
CA SER A 206 -1.17 11.73 7.66
C SER A 206 -1.95 11.85 6.34
N PRO A 207 -3.29 11.76 6.37
CA PRO A 207 -4.11 11.98 5.17
C PRO A 207 -3.81 13.32 4.48
N GLU A 208 -3.52 14.36 5.27
CA GLU A 208 -3.18 15.70 4.80
C GLU A 208 -1.84 15.72 4.06
N ALA A 209 -0.80 15.12 4.65
CA ALA A 209 0.52 15.03 4.04
C ALA A 209 0.51 14.22 2.75
N LEU A 210 -0.20 13.08 2.74
CA LEU A 210 -0.35 12.23 1.56
C LEU A 210 -1.11 12.95 0.44
N LEU A 211 -2.23 13.64 0.75
CA LEU A 211 -2.96 14.41 -0.24
C LEU A 211 -2.11 15.57 -0.78
N ALA A 212 -1.41 16.29 0.08
CA ALA A 212 -0.51 17.37 -0.32
C ALA A 212 0.61 16.84 -1.23
N ALA A 213 1.17 15.66 -0.91
CA ALA A 213 2.17 15.01 -1.76
C ALA A 213 1.58 14.63 -3.12
N ALA A 214 0.43 13.95 -3.16
CA ALA A 214 -0.23 13.56 -4.41
C ALA A 214 -0.54 14.77 -5.29
N ARG A 215 -0.94 15.91 -4.72
CA ARG A 215 -1.23 17.14 -5.46
C ARG A 215 0.01 17.83 -6.07
N ARG A 216 1.22 17.46 -5.64
CA ARG A 216 2.46 17.90 -6.32
C ARG A 216 2.76 17.10 -7.59
N GLY A 217 2.15 15.91 -7.73
CA GLY A 217 2.27 15.10 -8.94
C GLY A 217 1.35 15.57 -10.06
N THR A 218 1.53 14.96 -11.24
CA THR A 218 0.80 15.28 -12.47
C THR A 218 -0.43 14.39 -12.67
N PHE A 219 -1.03 13.89 -11.59
CA PHE A 219 -2.17 12.98 -11.66
C PHE A 219 -3.45 13.68 -12.11
N ARG A 220 -4.15 13.08 -13.06
CA ARG A 220 -5.49 13.54 -13.49
C ARG A 220 -6.57 13.22 -12.45
N ARG A 221 -6.30 12.23 -11.59
CA ARG A 221 -7.22 11.78 -10.54
C ARG A 221 -6.45 11.36 -9.31
N ILE A 222 -6.90 11.84 -8.16
CA ILE A 222 -6.43 11.39 -6.85
C ILE A 222 -7.64 10.77 -6.12
N VAL A 223 -7.49 9.58 -5.56
CA VAL A 223 -8.53 8.93 -4.77
C VAL A 223 -7.99 8.55 -3.40
N MET A 224 -8.64 9.02 -2.36
CA MET A 224 -8.33 8.67 -0.98
C MET A 224 -9.45 7.83 -0.38
N LYS A 225 -9.11 6.70 0.19
CA LYS A 225 -10.01 5.87 0.98
C LYS A 225 -10.01 6.34 2.43
N GLY A 226 -11.19 6.40 3.04
CA GLY A 226 -11.33 6.76 4.44
C GLY A 226 -12.54 6.11 5.09
N PRO A 227 -12.58 6.04 6.42
CA PRO A 227 -13.76 5.58 7.14
C PRO A 227 -15.00 6.41 6.77
N ALA A 228 -16.18 5.79 6.75
CA ALA A 228 -17.41 6.50 6.35
C ALA A 228 -17.73 7.76 7.18
N SER A 229 -17.23 7.84 8.40
CA SER A 229 -17.38 9.00 9.30
C SER A 229 -16.20 9.98 9.24
N TYR A 230 -15.23 9.78 8.34
CA TYR A 230 -14.08 10.65 8.21
C TYR A 230 -14.42 11.86 7.33
N ALA A 231 -14.00 13.04 7.75
CA ALA A 231 -14.03 14.23 6.90
C ALA A 231 -12.68 14.33 6.18
N PRO A 232 -12.66 14.35 4.84
CA PRO A 232 -11.40 14.41 4.10
C PRO A 232 -10.69 15.76 4.33
N PRO A 233 -9.35 15.80 4.20
CA PRO A 233 -8.62 17.04 4.33
C PRO A 233 -8.95 18.01 3.17
N PRO A 234 -8.77 19.33 3.38
CA PRO A 234 -8.96 20.32 2.34
C PRO A 234 -7.93 20.14 1.18
N PRO A 235 -8.30 20.57 -0.03
CA PRO A 235 -9.58 21.12 -0.45
C PRO A 235 -10.68 20.06 -0.49
N ALA A 236 -11.95 20.50 -0.53
CA ALA A 236 -13.07 19.58 -0.66
C ALA A 236 -12.90 18.66 -1.88
N PRO A 237 -13.29 17.39 -1.80
CA PRO A 237 -13.23 16.47 -2.94
C PRO A 237 -14.27 16.85 -4.00
N ASP A 238 -13.94 16.62 -5.26
CA ASP A 238 -14.85 16.83 -6.39
C ASP A 238 -15.98 15.78 -6.43
N PHE A 239 -15.72 14.59 -5.89
CA PHE A 239 -16.73 13.54 -5.75
C PHE A 239 -16.48 12.65 -4.52
N VAL A 240 -17.54 11.97 -4.08
CA VAL A 240 -17.47 10.95 -3.00
C VAL A 240 -18.25 9.72 -3.42
N HIS A 241 -17.57 8.57 -3.50
CA HIS A 241 -18.23 7.28 -3.56
C HIS A 241 -18.45 6.75 -2.15
N ARG A 242 -19.71 6.78 -1.70
CA ARG A 242 -20.10 6.37 -0.34
C ARG A 242 -20.26 4.87 -0.24
N GLY A 243 -19.70 4.28 0.82
CA GLY A 243 -19.90 2.88 1.19
C GLY A 243 -20.39 2.74 2.63
N LYS A 244 -20.75 1.52 3.03
CA LYS A 244 -21.22 1.24 4.40
C LYS A 244 -20.14 1.49 5.45
N ALA A 245 -18.92 1.08 5.20
CA ALA A 245 -17.80 1.14 6.14
C ALA A 245 -16.72 2.16 5.75
N VAL A 246 -16.52 2.35 4.45
CA VAL A 246 -15.50 3.23 3.87
C VAL A 246 -16.08 4.08 2.76
N ASN A 247 -15.57 5.30 2.63
CA ASN A 247 -15.81 6.18 1.50
C ASN A 247 -14.54 6.30 0.66
N PHE A 248 -14.71 6.66 -0.60
CA PHE A 248 -13.62 7.05 -1.50
C PHE A 248 -13.85 8.51 -1.90
N TYR A 249 -12.93 9.37 -1.53
CA TYR A 249 -12.92 10.79 -1.82
C TYR A 249 -12.04 11.04 -3.03
N GLY A 250 -12.52 11.78 -4.03
CA GLY A 250 -11.80 11.97 -5.27
C GLY A 250 -11.57 13.43 -5.61
N TRP A 251 -10.38 13.74 -6.08
CA TRP A 251 -9.97 15.04 -6.62
C TRP A 251 -9.56 14.86 -8.07
N LEU A 252 -10.02 15.77 -8.92
CA LEU A 252 -9.73 15.79 -10.33
C LEU A 252 -8.80 16.97 -10.65
N SER A 253 -7.79 16.74 -11.45
CA SER A 253 -7.01 17.85 -11.99
C SER A 253 -7.72 18.43 -13.22
N SER A 254 -7.84 19.74 -13.28
CA SER A 254 -8.33 20.48 -14.43
C SER A 254 -7.34 20.53 -15.61
N ALA A 255 -6.15 19.95 -15.48
CA ALA A 255 -5.16 19.88 -16.54
C ALA A 255 -5.53 18.75 -17.51
N ASN A 256 -6.29 19.07 -18.52
CA ASN A 256 -6.36 18.61 -19.93
C ASN A 256 -7.79 18.68 -20.47
N SER A 257 -8.29 19.93 -20.58
CA SER A 257 -9.25 20.27 -21.63
C SER A 257 -8.46 21.12 -22.64
N ALA A 258 -7.63 20.46 -23.42
CA ALA A 258 -7.00 21.01 -24.61
C ALA A 258 -6.76 19.88 -25.61
#